data_e6717b43d6738113c00ed9c8df1ebf79
#
_entry.id   e6717b43d6738113c00ed9c8df1ebf79
#
_cell.length_a   1.000
_cell.length_b   1.000
_cell.length_c   1.000
_cell.angle_alpha   90.00
_cell.angle_beta   90.00
_cell.angle_gamma   90.00
#
_symmetry.space_group_name_H-M   'P 1'
#
loop_
_entity.id
_entity.type
_entity.pdbx_description
1 polymer ?
#
loop_
_entity_poly.entity_id
_entity_poly.type
_entity_poly.pdbx_seq_one_letter_code
_entity_poly.pdbx_strand_id
1 'polypeptide(L)'
;MKNEDLEQRAVTALGSDNVSLNELADLTREAETALATAYTAVEEARREGVDPVLSPDPVAARERVGAAEFSYARATALLSRLNERCRQVAAAERNAKWEADYGRVKDERDRLAVELAATYPQTVATLLDLLARVADCERECSRIASMAPAGERRRLLGPELHAKGLTGFTRDTPSITRDLRLPDWKQPSRTAWPPERAREVATCEYPYSDRYSANWWRAGTRNSS
;
A
#
# COMPACT_ATOMS: atom_id res chain seq x y z
N MET A 1 -23.88 -25.41 36.81
CA MET A 1 -23.33 -24.17 37.41
C MET A 1 -22.28 -23.50 36.55
N LYS A 2 -21.12 -24.10 36.16
CA LYS A 2 -20.13 -23.40 35.34
C LYS A 2 -20.60 -23.09 33.91
N ASN A 3 -21.37 -23.96 33.28
CA ASN A 3 -21.85 -23.74 31.89
C ASN A 3 -22.97 -22.67 31.82
N GLU A 4 -23.83 -22.58 32.82
CA GLU A 4 -24.89 -21.54 32.91
C GLU A 4 -24.30 -20.15 33.04
N ASP A 5 -23.21 -19.99 33.80
CA ASP A 5 -22.49 -18.74 33.94
C ASP A 5 -21.81 -18.32 32.60
N LEU A 6 -21.18 -19.28 31.89
CA LEU A 6 -20.62 -19.03 30.57
C LEU A 6 -21.71 -18.61 29.55
N GLU A 7 -22.82 -19.31 29.49
CA GLU A 7 -23.93 -18.97 28.61
C GLU A 7 -24.47 -17.56 28.89
N GLN A 8 -24.65 -17.21 30.13
CA GLN A 8 -25.13 -15.87 30.50
C GLN A 8 -24.15 -14.77 30.11
N ARG A 9 -22.86 -14.97 30.36
CA ARG A 9 -21.80 -14.03 29.96
C ARG A 9 -21.73 -13.90 28.43
N ALA A 10 -21.79 -15.01 27.71
CA ALA A 10 -21.76 -15.03 26.28
C ALA A 10 -22.99 -14.33 25.65
N VAL A 11 -24.19 -14.56 26.20
CA VAL A 11 -25.42 -13.87 25.75
C VAL A 11 -25.30 -12.36 25.96
N THR A 12 -24.76 -11.94 27.11
CA THR A 12 -24.54 -10.53 27.41
C THR A 12 -23.54 -9.91 26.42
N ALA A 13 -22.41 -10.57 26.17
CA ALA A 13 -21.41 -10.13 25.23
C ALA A 13 -21.93 -10.07 23.78
N LEU A 14 -22.73 -11.07 23.34
CA LEU A 14 -23.35 -11.09 22.03
C LEU A 14 -24.39 -9.97 21.82
N GLY A 15 -25.04 -9.51 22.90
CA GLY A 15 -25.98 -8.39 22.86
C GLY A 15 -25.34 -7.02 23.04
N SER A 16 -24.06 -6.94 23.37
CA SER A 16 -23.34 -5.69 23.57
C SER A 16 -22.71 -5.16 22.29
N ASP A 17 -22.88 -3.86 21.99
CA ASP A 17 -22.23 -3.19 20.88
C ASP A 17 -20.75 -2.88 21.15
N ASN A 18 -20.35 -2.83 22.43
CA ASN A 18 -19.02 -2.40 22.86
C ASN A 18 -18.13 -3.56 23.37
N VAL A 19 -18.42 -4.79 22.97
CA VAL A 19 -17.61 -5.95 23.36
C VAL A 19 -16.26 -5.93 22.63
N SER A 20 -15.18 -6.18 23.35
CA SER A 20 -13.83 -6.24 22.78
C SER A 20 -13.55 -7.59 22.11
N LEU A 21 -12.65 -7.58 21.10
CA LEU A 21 -12.16 -8.83 20.48
C LEU A 21 -11.51 -9.78 21.48
N ASN A 22 -10.78 -9.25 22.49
CA ASN A 22 -10.14 -10.06 23.51
C ASN A 22 -11.16 -10.79 24.38
N GLU A 23 -12.21 -10.10 24.82
CA GLU A 23 -13.29 -10.69 25.59
C GLU A 23 -14.03 -11.78 24.80
N LEU A 24 -14.34 -11.53 23.53
CA LEU A 24 -14.94 -12.53 22.65
C LEU A 24 -14.02 -13.74 22.41
N ALA A 25 -12.70 -13.53 22.29
CA ALA A 25 -11.74 -14.61 22.13
C ALA A 25 -11.66 -15.49 23.40
N ASP A 26 -11.70 -14.89 24.59
CA ASP A 26 -11.71 -15.64 25.84
C ASP A 26 -13.00 -16.45 26.00
N LEU A 27 -14.16 -15.86 25.72
CA LEU A 27 -15.45 -16.55 25.70
C LEU A 27 -15.49 -17.69 24.66
N THR A 28 -14.89 -17.48 23.51
CA THR A 28 -14.79 -18.51 22.46
C THR A 28 -13.98 -19.70 22.95
N ARG A 29 -12.84 -19.47 23.59
CA ARG A 29 -11.99 -20.52 24.18
C ARG A 29 -12.68 -21.30 25.28
N GLU A 30 -13.42 -20.59 26.15
CA GLU A 30 -14.24 -21.22 27.17
C GLU A 30 -15.36 -22.08 26.54
N ALA A 31 -16.02 -21.57 25.49
CA ALA A 31 -17.06 -22.30 24.77
C ALA A 31 -16.52 -23.55 24.02
N GLU A 32 -15.32 -23.49 23.48
CA GLU A 32 -14.63 -24.66 22.89
C GLU A 32 -14.38 -25.74 23.94
N THR A 33 -13.95 -25.35 25.13
CA THR A 33 -13.76 -26.28 26.26
C THR A 33 -15.08 -26.89 26.70
N ALA A 34 -16.15 -26.08 26.82
CA ALA A 34 -17.48 -26.56 27.18
C ALA A 34 -18.04 -27.51 26.09
N LEU A 35 -17.81 -27.24 24.81
CA LEU A 35 -18.20 -28.10 23.71
C LEU A 35 -17.50 -29.47 23.78
N ALA A 36 -16.18 -29.47 24.02
CA ALA A 36 -15.40 -30.71 24.17
C ALA A 36 -15.93 -31.55 25.37
N THR A 37 -16.25 -30.91 26.47
CA THR A 37 -16.84 -31.56 27.65
C THR A 37 -18.22 -32.13 27.34
N ALA A 38 -19.07 -31.38 26.65
CA ALA A 38 -20.40 -31.82 26.25
C ALA A 38 -20.34 -32.99 25.27
N TYR A 39 -19.39 -32.98 24.35
CA TYR A 39 -19.15 -34.09 23.42
C TYR A 39 -18.80 -35.38 24.17
N THR A 40 -17.87 -35.33 25.14
CA THR A 40 -17.50 -36.48 25.94
C THR A 40 -18.71 -37.02 26.75
N ALA A 41 -19.51 -36.13 27.31
CA ALA A 41 -20.72 -36.51 28.03
C ALA A 41 -21.75 -37.21 27.14
N VAL A 42 -21.90 -36.83 25.86
CA VAL A 42 -22.77 -37.52 24.91
C VAL A 42 -22.25 -38.93 24.65
N GLU A 43 -20.97 -39.10 24.40
CA GLU A 43 -20.37 -40.40 24.13
C GLU A 43 -20.47 -41.36 25.32
N GLU A 44 -20.26 -40.82 26.55
CA GLU A 44 -20.45 -41.59 27.79
C GLU A 44 -21.90 -41.98 27.99
N ALA A 45 -22.84 -41.03 27.87
CA ALA A 45 -24.27 -41.30 28.03
C ALA A 45 -24.78 -42.33 27.02
N ARG A 46 -24.33 -42.27 25.79
CA ARG A 46 -24.68 -43.26 24.76
C ARG A 46 -24.13 -44.64 25.10
N ARG A 47 -22.86 -44.74 25.46
CA ARG A 47 -22.22 -46.01 25.83
C ARG A 47 -22.89 -46.67 27.03
N GLU A 48 -23.13 -45.88 28.09
CA GLU A 48 -23.80 -46.38 29.27
C GLU A 48 -25.28 -46.69 29.07
N GLY A 49 -25.96 -45.91 28.22
CA GLY A 49 -27.39 -46.06 27.95
C GLY A 49 -27.76 -47.35 27.16
N VAL A 50 -26.76 -47.90 26.42
CA VAL A 50 -26.95 -49.17 25.66
C VAL A 50 -26.66 -50.38 26.52
N ASP A 51 -25.92 -50.24 27.62
CA ASP A 51 -25.62 -51.37 28.54
C ASP A 51 -26.71 -51.52 29.59
N PRO A 52 -27.49 -52.62 29.55
CA PRO A 52 -28.59 -52.85 30.52
C PRO A 52 -28.09 -53.11 31.94
N VAL A 53 -26.80 -53.40 32.16
CA VAL A 53 -26.19 -53.56 33.47
C VAL A 53 -25.87 -52.20 34.09
N LEU A 54 -25.36 -51.29 33.27
CA LEU A 54 -25.05 -49.92 33.71
C LEU A 54 -26.27 -49.00 33.77
N SER A 55 -27.30 -49.29 32.95
CA SER A 55 -28.52 -48.52 32.85
C SER A 55 -29.73 -49.45 32.82
N PRO A 56 -30.19 -50.01 33.95
CA PRO A 56 -31.28 -50.96 34.01
C PRO A 56 -32.67 -50.32 33.68
N ASP A 57 -32.81 -49.00 33.79
CA ASP A 57 -34.01 -48.27 33.40
C ASP A 57 -33.82 -47.64 32.01
N PRO A 58 -34.48 -48.15 30.97
CA PRO A 58 -34.31 -47.65 29.60
C PRO A 58 -34.95 -46.27 29.40
N VAL A 59 -35.87 -45.80 30.22
CA VAL A 59 -36.46 -44.46 30.13
C VAL A 59 -35.47 -43.46 30.66
N ALA A 60 -34.92 -43.67 31.83
CA ALA A 60 -33.90 -42.80 32.42
C ALA A 60 -32.61 -42.77 31.58
N ALA A 61 -32.26 -43.86 30.91
CA ALA A 61 -31.15 -43.91 29.98
C ALA A 61 -31.37 -42.98 28.77
N ARG A 62 -32.53 -43.02 28.12
CA ARG A 62 -32.89 -42.11 27.01
C ARG A 62 -32.91 -40.64 27.43
N GLU A 63 -33.47 -40.34 28.60
CA GLU A 63 -33.51 -38.98 29.12
C GLU A 63 -32.08 -38.42 29.34
N ARG A 64 -31.15 -39.23 29.85
CA ARG A 64 -29.75 -38.83 30.03
C ARG A 64 -29.06 -38.56 28.69
N VAL A 65 -29.25 -39.44 27.70
CA VAL A 65 -28.70 -39.23 26.32
C VAL A 65 -29.30 -37.97 25.73
N GLY A 66 -30.61 -37.78 25.78
CA GLY A 66 -31.28 -36.59 25.25
C GLY A 66 -30.80 -35.26 25.94
N ALA A 67 -30.61 -35.30 27.25
CA ALA A 67 -30.09 -34.16 27.97
C ALA A 67 -28.61 -33.80 27.56
N ALA A 68 -27.77 -34.83 27.39
CA ALA A 68 -26.40 -34.65 26.92
C ALA A 68 -26.36 -34.11 25.49
N GLU A 69 -27.13 -34.68 24.56
CA GLU A 69 -27.28 -34.23 23.18
C GLU A 69 -27.77 -32.76 23.12
N PHE A 70 -28.74 -32.41 23.90
CA PHE A 70 -29.24 -31.04 24.00
C PHE A 70 -28.14 -30.07 24.46
N SER A 71 -27.38 -30.44 25.51
CA SER A 71 -26.25 -29.63 26.00
C SER A 71 -25.17 -29.44 24.92
N TYR A 72 -24.83 -30.48 24.18
CA TYR A 72 -23.89 -30.43 23.06
C TYR A 72 -24.39 -29.51 21.92
N ALA A 73 -25.66 -29.62 21.56
CA ALA A 73 -26.27 -28.79 20.53
C ALA A 73 -26.25 -27.30 20.94
N ARG A 74 -26.53 -27.00 22.19
CA ARG A 74 -26.46 -25.63 22.78
C ARG A 74 -25.02 -25.08 22.72
N ALA A 75 -24.03 -25.84 23.16
CA ALA A 75 -22.62 -25.43 23.10
C ALA A 75 -22.15 -25.18 21.69
N THR A 76 -22.56 -26.02 20.73
CA THR A 76 -22.26 -25.83 19.30
C THR A 76 -22.86 -24.54 18.77
N ALA A 77 -24.12 -24.27 19.07
CA ALA A 77 -24.80 -23.06 18.65
C ALA A 77 -24.16 -21.79 19.25
N LEU A 78 -23.79 -21.84 20.54
CA LEU A 78 -23.12 -20.76 21.23
C LEU A 78 -21.77 -20.44 20.59
N LEU A 79 -20.93 -21.44 20.37
CA LEU A 79 -19.62 -21.29 19.73
C LEU A 79 -19.76 -20.70 18.32
N SER A 80 -20.73 -21.16 17.53
CA SER A 80 -20.99 -20.61 16.21
C SER A 80 -21.33 -19.12 16.25
N ARG A 81 -22.17 -18.69 17.19
CA ARG A 81 -22.53 -17.26 17.36
C ARG A 81 -21.36 -16.41 17.85
N LEU A 82 -20.55 -16.91 18.78
CA LEU A 82 -19.35 -16.22 19.25
C LEU A 82 -18.36 -16.02 18.09
N ASN A 83 -18.10 -17.06 17.31
CA ASN A 83 -17.21 -16.99 16.15
C ASN A 83 -17.72 -15.99 15.10
N GLU A 84 -19.01 -15.94 14.86
CA GLU A 84 -19.60 -14.97 13.94
C GLU A 84 -19.45 -13.53 14.48
N ARG A 85 -19.71 -13.33 15.79
CA ARG A 85 -19.53 -12.01 16.41
C ARG A 85 -18.07 -11.56 16.38
N CYS A 86 -17.11 -12.45 16.65
CA CYS A 86 -15.68 -12.17 16.51
C CYS A 86 -15.34 -11.67 15.11
N ARG A 87 -15.85 -12.34 14.06
CA ARG A 87 -15.64 -11.92 12.68
C ARG A 87 -16.21 -10.54 12.38
N GLN A 88 -17.42 -10.26 12.86
CA GLN A 88 -18.08 -8.96 12.69
C GLN A 88 -17.32 -7.83 13.37
N VAL A 89 -16.93 -7.99 14.64
CA VAL A 89 -16.17 -6.98 15.39
C VAL A 89 -14.80 -6.76 14.75
N ALA A 90 -14.08 -7.83 14.40
CA ALA A 90 -12.79 -7.72 13.70
C ALA A 90 -12.90 -7.02 12.33
N ALA A 91 -13.99 -7.26 11.60
CA ALA A 91 -14.23 -6.55 10.35
C ALA A 91 -14.54 -5.07 10.58
N ALA A 92 -15.35 -4.74 11.59
CA ALA A 92 -15.67 -3.36 11.95
C ALA A 92 -14.42 -2.57 12.37
N GLU A 93 -13.56 -3.16 13.22
CA GLU A 93 -12.30 -2.52 13.63
C GLU A 93 -11.35 -2.29 12.46
N ARG A 94 -11.20 -3.29 11.56
CA ARG A 94 -10.38 -3.11 10.35
C ARG A 94 -10.92 -2.01 9.45
N ASN A 95 -12.24 -1.96 9.25
CA ASN A 95 -12.88 -0.92 8.44
C ASN A 95 -12.69 0.46 9.06
N ALA A 96 -12.91 0.61 10.37
CA ALA A 96 -12.71 1.87 11.06
C ALA A 96 -11.26 2.37 10.96
N LYS A 97 -10.28 1.47 11.12
CA LYS A 97 -8.87 1.79 10.95
C LYS A 97 -8.56 2.20 9.51
N TRP A 98 -9.08 1.47 8.53
CA TRP A 98 -8.88 1.77 7.11
C TRP A 98 -9.47 3.16 6.76
N GLU A 99 -10.69 3.47 7.21
CA GLU A 99 -11.33 4.77 6.97
C GLU A 99 -10.51 5.92 7.57
N ALA A 100 -10.00 5.75 8.79
CA ALA A 100 -9.14 6.75 9.43
C ALA A 100 -7.84 6.98 8.64
N ASP A 101 -7.16 5.89 8.23
CA ASP A 101 -5.93 5.97 7.44
C ASP A 101 -6.19 6.55 6.04
N TYR A 102 -7.29 6.14 5.40
CA TYR A 102 -7.71 6.66 4.10
C TYR A 102 -7.97 8.17 4.16
N GLY A 103 -8.73 8.64 5.18
CA GLY A 103 -9.00 10.06 5.38
C GLY A 103 -7.71 10.87 5.51
N ARG A 104 -6.82 10.43 6.40
CA ARG A 104 -5.53 11.09 6.62
C ARG A 104 -4.68 11.18 5.35
N VAL A 105 -4.55 10.07 4.61
CA VAL A 105 -3.75 10.04 3.37
C VAL A 105 -4.40 10.86 2.26
N LYS A 106 -5.74 10.83 2.17
CA LYS A 106 -6.50 11.63 1.21
C LYS A 106 -6.29 13.13 1.44
N ASP A 107 -6.38 13.58 2.70
CA ASP A 107 -6.21 15.00 3.04
C ASP A 107 -4.78 15.47 2.73
N GLU A 108 -3.77 14.65 3.03
CA GLU A 108 -2.38 14.95 2.69
C GLU A 108 -2.16 15.00 1.16
N ARG A 109 -2.71 14.04 0.42
CA ARG A 109 -2.67 14.07 -1.05
C ARG A 109 -3.29 15.33 -1.61
N ASP A 110 -4.46 15.72 -1.11
CA ASP A 110 -5.20 16.88 -1.63
C ASP A 110 -4.44 18.17 -1.32
N ARG A 111 -3.84 18.28 -0.13
CA ARG A 111 -2.95 19.38 0.24
C ARG A 111 -1.73 19.49 -0.68
N LEU A 112 -1.01 18.38 -0.87
CA LEU A 112 0.17 18.33 -1.73
C LEU A 112 -0.18 18.60 -3.20
N ALA A 113 -1.35 18.18 -3.67
CA ALA A 113 -1.80 18.48 -5.03
C ALA A 113 -2.00 19.98 -5.25
N VAL A 114 -2.59 20.69 -4.28
CA VAL A 114 -2.76 22.15 -4.32
C VAL A 114 -1.40 22.85 -4.30
N GLU A 115 -0.51 22.45 -3.40
CA GLU A 115 0.84 23.01 -3.29
C GLU A 115 1.64 22.81 -4.58
N LEU A 116 1.58 21.59 -5.14
CA LEU A 116 2.24 21.27 -6.41
C LEU A 116 1.69 22.12 -7.57
N ALA A 117 0.38 22.26 -7.66
CA ALA A 117 -0.27 23.06 -8.71
C ALA A 117 0.10 24.55 -8.62
N ALA A 118 0.30 25.06 -7.42
CA ALA A 118 0.70 26.45 -7.20
C ALA A 118 2.20 26.68 -7.47
N THR A 119 3.04 25.76 -7.03
CA THR A 119 4.51 25.98 -6.99
C THR A 119 5.21 25.55 -8.29
N TYR A 120 4.82 24.38 -8.83
CA TYR A 120 5.52 23.79 -9.98
C TYR A 120 5.57 24.70 -11.21
N PRO A 121 4.44 25.31 -11.69
CA PRO A 121 4.49 26.14 -12.90
C PRO A 121 5.43 27.34 -12.80
N GLN A 122 5.48 27.98 -11.62
CA GLN A 122 6.33 29.15 -11.40
C GLN A 122 7.80 28.76 -11.34
N THR A 123 8.11 27.68 -10.62
CA THR A 123 9.48 27.17 -10.53
C THR A 123 10.02 26.73 -11.89
N VAL A 124 9.19 26.04 -12.66
CA VAL A 124 9.54 25.61 -14.03
C VAL A 124 9.76 26.84 -14.93
N ALA A 125 8.88 27.84 -14.87
CA ALA A 125 9.03 29.05 -15.69
C ALA A 125 10.38 29.76 -15.40
N THR A 126 10.73 29.92 -14.12
CA THR A 126 12.01 30.50 -13.72
C THR A 126 13.21 29.68 -14.21
N LEU A 127 13.10 28.36 -14.10
CA LEU A 127 14.15 27.46 -14.56
C LEU A 127 14.30 27.47 -16.09
N LEU A 128 13.18 27.52 -16.83
CA LEU A 128 13.19 27.61 -18.29
C LEU A 128 13.88 28.89 -18.79
N ASP A 129 13.61 30.05 -18.16
CA ASP A 129 14.28 31.30 -18.48
C ASP A 129 15.81 31.18 -18.30
N LEU A 130 16.23 30.65 -17.15
CA LEU A 130 17.65 30.41 -16.88
C LEU A 130 18.28 29.49 -17.90
N LEU A 131 17.65 28.33 -18.21
CA LEU A 131 18.16 27.35 -19.16
C LEU A 131 18.27 27.92 -20.57
N ALA A 132 17.30 28.73 -21.01
CA ALA A 132 17.35 29.41 -22.29
C ALA A 132 18.57 30.36 -22.37
N ARG A 133 18.77 31.17 -21.34
CA ARG A 133 19.93 32.10 -21.27
C ARG A 133 21.27 31.34 -21.24
N VAL A 134 21.36 30.24 -20.52
CA VAL A 134 22.55 29.37 -20.50
C VAL A 134 22.81 28.78 -21.89
N ALA A 135 21.78 28.23 -22.54
CA ALA A 135 21.92 27.66 -23.89
C ALA A 135 22.33 28.72 -24.92
N ASP A 136 21.78 29.93 -24.83
CA ASP A 136 22.16 31.04 -25.69
C ASP A 136 23.62 31.43 -25.48
N CYS A 137 24.07 31.54 -24.24
CA CYS A 137 25.45 31.83 -23.92
C CYS A 137 26.40 30.69 -24.36
N GLU A 138 26.02 29.44 -24.25
CA GLU A 138 26.82 28.30 -24.75
C GLU A 138 27.01 28.34 -26.25
N ARG A 139 25.95 28.71 -27.00
CA ARG A 139 26.04 28.90 -28.46
C ARG A 139 27.01 30.02 -28.82
N GLU A 140 26.94 31.15 -28.09
CA GLU A 140 27.83 32.29 -28.31
C GLU A 140 29.28 31.95 -27.92
N CYS A 141 29.51 31.26 -26.81
CA CYS A 141 30.84 30.77 -26.43
C CYS A 141 31.45 29.88 -27.58
N SER A 142 30.63 28.98 -28.12
CA SER A 142 31.05 28.11 -29.21
C SER A 142 31.36 28.90 -30.50
N ARG A 143 30.52 29.90 -30.80
CA ARG A 143 30.74 30.80 -31.96
C ARG A 143 32.07 31.57 -31.83
N ILE A 144 32.32 32.19 -30.68
CA ILE A 144 33.56 32.92 -30.43
C ILE A 144 34.78 31.99 -30.45
N ALA A 145 34.66 30.79 -29.88
CA ALA A 145 35.74 29.80 -29.90
C ALA A 145 36.10 29.36 -31.31
N SER A 146 35.11 29.23 -32.20
CA SER A 146 35.34 28.87 -33.62
C SER A 146 36.02 29.96 -34.43
N MET A 147 35.94 31.23 -34.00
CA MET A 147 36.53 32.40 -34.61
C MET A 147 37.91 32.79 -34.04
N ALA A 148 38.44 31.99 -33.11
CA ALA A 148 39.68 32.26 -32.44
C ALA A 148 40.85 32.36 -33.42
N PRO A 149 41.73 33.40 -33.31
CA PRO A 149 42.90 33.52 -34.17
C PRO A 149 43.86 32.36 -33.99
N ALA A 150 44.64 32.08 -35.03
CA ALA A 150 45.67 31.04 -34.98
C ALA A 150 46.68 31.37 -33.84
N GLY A 151 46.89 30.37 -32.95
CA GLY A 151 47.76 30.50 -31.76
C GLY A 151 47.07 30.98 -30.50
N GLU A 152 45.78 31.31 -30.50
CA GLU A 152 45.01 31.63 -29.28
C GLU A 152 44.95 30.42 -28.37
N ARG A 153 45.30 30.60 -27.09
CA ARG A 153 45.31 29.56 -26.05
C ARG A 153 44.19 29.69 -25.01
N ARG A 154 43.54 30.85 -24.98
CA ARG A 154 42.43 31.07 -24.04
C ARG A 154 41.22 30.22 -24.46
N ARG A 155 40.72 29.47 -23.55
CA ARG A 155 39.58 28.59 -23.77
C ARG A 155 38.32 29.20 -23.15
N LEU A 156 37.35 29.55 -23.98
CA LEU A 156 36.06 30.04 -23.52
C LEU A 156 35.13 28.85 -23.32
N LEU A 157 34.84 28.53 -22.04
CA LEU A 157 33.94 27.44 -21.65
C LEU A 157 32.51 27.98 -21.54
N GLY A 158 31.54 27.15 -21.88
CA GLY A 158 30.14 27.46 -21.66
C GLY A 158 29.80 27.61 -20.17
N PRO A 159 28.70 28.34 -19.84
CA PRO A 159 28.34 28.65 -18.46
C PRO A 159 28.23 27.44 -17.53
N GLU A 160 27.67 26.34 -18.03
CA GLU A 160 27.50 25.13 -17.22
C GLU A 160 28.84 24.48 -16.87
N LEU A 161 29.75 24.34 -17.83
CA LEU A 161 31.09 23.83 -17.59
C LEU A 161 31.87 24.72 -16.63
N HIS A 162 31.77 26.05 -16.82
CA HIS A 162 32.43 27.01 -15.96
C HIS A 162 31.91 26.94 -14.51
N ALA A 163 30.59 26.89 -14.34
CA ALA A 163 29.97 26.79 -13.01
C ALA A 163 30.33 25.49 -12.28
N LYS A 164 30.52 24.40 -13.02
CA LYS A 164 30.93 23.09 -12.46
C LYS A 164 32.44 22.96 -12.28
N GLY A 165 33.24 23.96 -12.68
CA GLY A 165 34.69 23.87 -12.65
C GLY A 165 35.28 22.80 -13.58
N LEU A 166 34.57 22.44 -14.65
CA LEU A 166 34.95 21.40 -15.59
C LEU A 166 35.56 21.98 -16.86
N THR A 167 36.50 21.27 -17.47
CA THR A 167 37.15 21.66 -18.71
C THR A 167 36.47 21.09 -19.97
N GLY A 168 35.47 20.21 -19.76
CA GLY A 168 34.68 19.60 -20.85
C GLY A 168 33.64 18.62 -20.25
N PHE A 169 32.65 18.27 -21.04
CA PHE A 169 31.73 17.19 -20.72
C PHE A 169 32.37 15.84 -20.99
N THR A 170 32.28 14.94 -20.05
CA THR A 170 32.59 13.51 -20.22
C THR A 170 31.31 12.74 -20.47
N ARG A 171 31.42 11.47 -20.86
CA ARG A 171 30.26 10.60 -21.03
C ARG A 171 29.44 10.42 -19.74
N ASP A 172 30.09 10.50 -18.58
CA ASP A 172 29.49 10.31 -17.26
C ASP A 172 29.07 11.63 -16.59
N THR A 173 29.27 12.76 -17.26
CA THR A 173 28.89 14.08 -16.74
C THR A 173 27.66 14.59 -17.45
N PRO A 174 26.46 14.45 -16.86
CA PRO A 174 25.23 14.91 -17.49
C PRO A 174 25.21 16.44 -17.62
N SER A 175 24.72 16.92 -18.75
CA SER A 175 24.51 18.35 -18.99
C SER A 175 23.09 18.72 -18.57
N ILE A 176 22.97 19.77 -17.77
CA ILE A 176 21.66 20.27 -17.34
C ILE A 176 20.87 20.78 -18.54
N THR A 177 21.52 21.54 -19.41
CA THR A 177 20.87 22.12 -20.60
C THR A 177 20.42 21.08 -21.60
N ARG A 178 21.16 19.98 -21.75
CA ARG A 178 20.91 18.95 -22.76
C ARG A 178 20.09 17.78 -22.23
N ASP A 179 20.38 17.33 -21.02
CA ASP A 179 19.87 16.06 -20.49
C ASP A 179 18.66 16.21 -19.56
N LEU A 180 18.44 17.43 -19.00
CA LEU A 180 17.26 17.71 -18.19
C LEU A 180 15.98 17.61 -19.03
N ARG A 181 14.95 16.99 -18.46
CA ARG A 181 13.61 16.90 -19.03
C ARG A 181 12.60 17.40 -18.03
N LEU A 182 11.91 18.48 -18.35
CA LEU A 182 10.86 19.05 -17.52
C LEU A 182 9.51 18.83 -18.20
N PRO A 183 8.53 18.17 -17.53
CA PRO A 183 7.17 18.04 -18.05
C PRO A 183 6.48 19.40 -18.21
N ASP A 184 5.69 19.54 -19.27
CA ASP A 184 4.78 20.68 -19.40
C ASP A 184 3.56 20.43 -18.49
N TRP A 185 3.29 21.38 -17.58
CA TRP A 185 2.16 21.29 -16.65
C TRP A 185 0.81 21.26 -17.37
N LYS A 186 0.67 22.02 -18.46
CA LYS A 186 -0.58 22.14 -19.23
C LYS A 186 -0.75 21.00 -20.25
N GLN A 187 0.34 20.42 -20.69
CA GLN A 187 0.36 19.37 -21.70
C GLN A 187 1.28 18.22 -21.24
N PRO A 188 0.78 17.31 -20.38
CA PRO A 188 1.60 16.27 -19.76
C PRO A 188 2.31 15.33 -20.73
N SER A 189 1.85 15.26 -21.97
CA SER A 189 2.49 14.48 -23.05
C SER A 189 3.70 15.18 -23.68
N ARG A 190 3.94 16.45 -23.35
CA ARG A 190 5.04 17.26 -23.86
C ARG A 190 6.04 17.58 -22.76
N THR A 191 7.26 17.90 -23.20
CA THR A 191 8.30 18.45 -22.32
C THR A 191 8.37 19.96 -22.50
N ALA A 192 8.38 20.70 -21.39
CA ALA A 192 8.65 22.12 -21.40
C ALA A 192 10.12 22.42 -21.73
N TRP A 193 11.04 21.48 -21.40
CA TRP A 193 12.44 21.57 -21.73
C TRP A 193 13.02 20.21 -22.14
N PRO A 194 13.90 20.14 -23.17
CA PRO A 194 14.16 21.17 -24.18
C PRO A 194 12.94 21.39 -25.08
N PRO A 195 12.76 22.58 -25.66
CA PRO A 195 11.67 22.83 -26.61
C PRO A 195 11.81 21.92 -27.84
N GLU A 196 10.67 21.48 -28.40
CA GLU A 196 10.63 20.49 -29.50
C GLU A 196 11.53 20.84 -30.67
N ARG A 197 11.64 22.14 -31.01
CA ARG A 197 12.52 22.61 -32.07
C ARG A 197 14.01 22.40 -31.83
N ALA A 198 14.45 22.29 -30.59
CA ALA A 198 15.85 22.03 -30.25
C ALA A 198 16.22 20.54 -30.45
N ARG A 199 15.22 19.63 -30.52
CA ARG A 199 15.45 18.20 -30.80
C ARG A 199 15.87 17.93 -32.23
N GLU A 200 15.33 18.69 -33.20
CA GLU A 200 15.66 18.50 -34.66
C GLU A 200 17.11 18.88 -34.98
N VAL A 201 17.69 19.86 -34.25
CA VAL A 201 19.08 20.27 -34.44
C VAL A 201 20.08 19.32 -33.75
N ALA A 202 19.69 18.70 -32.66
CA ALA A 202 20.57 17.79 -31.91
C ALA A 202 20.67 16.38 -32.53
N THR A 203 19.76 15.99 -33.42
CA THR A 203 19.74 14.67 -34.05
C THR A 203 20.64 14.58 -35.31
N CYS A 204 21.20 15.70 -35.74
CA CYS A 204 21.98 15.71 -37.01
C CYS A 204 23.47 15.37 -36.89
N GLU A 205 24.07 15.24 -35.69
CA GLU A 205 25.55 15.08 -35.65
C GLU A 205 26.13 13.98 -34.74
N TYR A 206 25.33 13.07 -34.14
CA TYR A 206 25.94 11.93 -33.43
C TYR A 206 25.13 10.64 -33.57
N PRO A 207 25.70 9.58 -34.21
CA PRO A 207 25.04 8.28 -34.38
C PRO A 207 25.16 7.37 -33.15
N TYR A 208 24.86 7.88 -31.95
CA TYR A 208 25.04 7.08 -30.73
C TYR A 208 24.01 7.40 -29.63
N SER A 209 22.72 7.13 -29.89
CA SER A 209 21.70 7.26 -28.83
C SER A 209 20.59 6.21 -28.80
N ASP A 210 20.81 5.02 -29.41
CA ASP A 210 19.72 4.03 -29.50
C ASP A 210 19.77 2.88 -28.45
N ARG A 211 20.18 3.10 -27.21
CA ARG A 211 20.15 2.01 -26.23
C ARG A 211 19.52 2.29 -24.86
N TYR A 212 18.91 3.43 -24.58
CA TYR A 212 18.42 3.70 -23.22
C TYR A 212 17.01 4.31 -23.11
N SER A 213 16.09 4.00 -23.98
CA SER A 213 14.73 4.59 -23.88
C SER A 213 13.56 3.60 -23.73
N ALA A 214 13.74 2.40 -23.20
CA ALA A 214 12.60 1.46 -23.22
C ALA A 214 12.25 0.68 -21.95
N ASN A 215 12.83 0.89 -20.76
CA ASN A 215 12.59 -0.09 -19.70
C ASN A 215 12.23 0.40 -18.30
N TRP A 216 11.90 1.66 -18.05
CA TRP A 216 11.57 2.11 -16.69
C TRP A 216 10.08 2.07 -16.31
N TRP A 217 9.16 1.93 -17.26
CA TRP A 217 7.69 1.98 -16.99
C TRP A 217 6.99 0.62 -16.97
N ARG A 218 7.69 -0.51 -17.17
CA ARG A 218 7.05 -1.84 -17.19
C ARG A 218 7.22 -2.70 -15.92
N ALA A 219 7.83 -2.20 -14.86
CA ALA A 219 8.10 -2.98 -13.65
C ALA A 219 7.00 -2.88 -12.57
N GLY A 220 5.89 -2.17 -12.79
CA GLY A 220 4.87 -1.88 -11.77
C GLY A 220 3.55 -2.65 -11.85
N THR A 221 3.34 -3.53 -12.82
CA THR A 221 2.06 -4.24 -12.93
C THR A 221 2.24 -5.74 -13.16
N ARG A 222 2.64 -6.47 -12.14
CA ARG A 222 2.37 -7.92 -12.02
C ARG A 222 2.46 -8.31 -10.55
N ASN A 223 1.32 -8.39 -9.88
CA ASN A 223 0.94 -9.47 -8.99
C ASN A 223 -0.39 -9.11 -8.29
N SER A 224 -1.47 -9.65 -8.79
CA SER A 224 -2.61 -10.11 -7.99
C SER A 224 -3.37 -11.10 -8.87
N SER A 225 -3.10 -12.35 -8.63
CA SER A 225 -4.02 -13.49 -8.85
C SER A 225 -4.04 -14.29 -7.58
#